data_424bd05b394e4ff742bade5a8c3a88d5
#
_entry.id   424bd05b394e4ff742bade5a8c3a88d5
#
_cell.length_a   1.000
_cell.length_b   1.000
_cell.length_c   1.000
_cell.angle_alpha   90.00
_cell.angle_beta   90.00
_cell.angle_gamma   90.00
#
_symmetry.space_group_name_H-M   'P 1'
#
loop_
_entity.id
_entity.type
_entity.pdbx_description
1 polymer ?
#
loop_
_entity_poly.entity_id
_entity_poly.type
_entity_poly.pdbx_seq_one_letter_code
_entity_poly.pdbx_strand_id
1 'polypeptide(L)'
;MQEQLTPAFGDYELIDTGDFEKLERFGRYVTRRPEPQAIWRRSLPEGEWRRMADAAFLRDVRSDERGEWRLRPGMPPRWTVAYEYKDMALRMRLGLTSFKHVGIFPEQAANWNFIYDNCRALVSGGTFPADISGAAAA
;
A
#
# COMPACT_ATOMS: atom_id res chain seq x y z
N MET A 1 20.40 -13.46 -8.18
CA MET A 1 19.23 -12.57 -8.23
C MET A 1 19.15 -11.82 -6.91
N GLN A 2 19.23 -10.51 -6.95
CA GLN A 2 19.09 -9.71 -5.73
C GLN A 2 17.61 -9.61 -5.37
N GLU A 3 17.27 -10.04 -4.17
CA GLU A 3 15.95 -9.77 -3.63
C GLU A 3 15.82 -8.28 -3.37
N GLN A 4 14.86 -7.64 -4.04
CA GLN A 4 14.49 -6.27 -3.70
C GLN A 4 13.52 -6.31 -2.52
N LEU A 5 14.04 -5.97 -1.36
CA LEU A 5 13.19 -5.81 -0.19
C LEU A 5 12.44 -4.47 -0.28
N THR A 6 11.18 -4.50 0.11
CA THR A 6 10.40 -3.26 0.25
C THR A 6 11.09 -2.36 1.28
N PRO A 7 11.40 -1.09 0.94
CA PRO A 7 12.00 -0.17 1.90
C PRO A 7 11.11 0.05 3.12
N ALA A 8 11.72 0.49 4.22
CA ALA A 8 10.98 0.84 5.43
C ALA A 8 9.93 1.91 5.12
N PHE A 9 8.70 1.60 5.42
CA PHE A 9 7.55 2.47 5.18
C PHE A 9 6.80 2.62 6.52
N GLY A 10 7.07 3.71 7.25
CA GLY A 10 6.54 3.89 8.59
C GLY A 10 5.02 3.82 8.70
N ASP A 11 4.31 4.34 7.68
CA ASP A 11 2.85 4.32 7.65
C ASP A 11 2.27 3.06 7.00
N TYR A 12 3.11 2.10 6.63
CA TYR A 12 2.65 0.82 6.10
C TYR A 12 3.29 -0.35 6.83
N GLU A 13 2.48 -1.35 7.14
CA GLU A 13 2.95 -2.60 7.73
C GLU A 13 2.07 -3.75 7.25
N LEU A 14 2.72 -4.80 6.75
CA LEU A 14 2.03 -6.07 6.52
C LEU A 14 2.03 -6.83 7.85
N ILE A 15 0.86 -6.86 8.50
CA ILE A 15 0.73 -7.47 9.83
C ILE A 15 0.72 -8.99 9.73
N ASP A 16 -0.09 -9.52 8.81
CA ASP A 16 -0.19 -10.96 8.59
C ASP A 16 -0.74 -11.21 7.20
N THR A 17 -0.46 -12.40 6.66
CA THR A 17 -0.98 -12.82 5.37
C THR A 17 -1.13 -14.34 5.35
N GLY A 18 -2.13 -14.82 4.65
CA GLY A 18 -2.40 -16.25 4.49
C GLY A 18 -3.88 -16.52 4.29
N ASP A 19 -4.20 -17.75 3.96
CA ASP A 19 -5.57 -18.20 3.69
C ASP A 19 -6.28 -17.27 2.69
N PHE A 20 -5.55 -16.83 1.64
CA PHE A 20 -6.02 -15.98 0.55
C PHE A 20 -6.42 -14.57 0.97
N GLU A 21 -5.89 -14.10 2.09
CA GLU A 21 -6.13 -12.74 2.57
C GLU A 21 -4.85 -12.10 3.10
N LYS A 22 -4.86 -10.78 3.26
CA LYS A 22 -3.80 -10.05 3.92
C LYS A 22 -4.37 -9.00 4.85
N LEU A 23 -3.67 -8.82 5.96
CA LEU A 23 -4.00 -7.86 7.00
C LEU A 23 -2.89 -6.81 7.02
N GLU A 24 -3.23 -5.58 6.68
CA GLU A 24 -2.27 -4.49 6.47
C GLU A 24 -2.67 -3.25 7.26
N ARG A 25 -1.67 -2.55 7.78
CA ARG A 25 -1.87 -1.23 8.39
C ARG A 25 -1.44 -0.14 7.41
N PHE A 26 -2.33 0.79 7.16
CA PHE A 26 -2.05 2.00 6.38
C PHE A 26 -2.29 3.22 7.28
N GLY A 27 -1.21 3.84 7.75
CA GLY A 27 -1.30 4.90 8.72
C GLY A 27 -1.78 4.36 10.05
N ARG A 28 -2.95 4.81 10.48
CA ARG A 28 -3.57 4.38 11.74
C ARG A 28 -4.66 3.32 11.56
N TYR A 29 -4.97 2.94 10.33
CA TYR A 29 -6.07 2.03 10.05
C TYR A 29 -5.57 0.70 9.50
N VAL A 30 -6.20 -0.37 9.93
CA VAL A 30 -5.88 -1.74 9.51
C VAL A 30 -6.97 -2.24 8.58
N THR A 31 -6.54 -2.75 7.42
CA THR A 31 -7.46 -3.29 6.42
C THR A 31 -7.25 -4.78 6.22
N ARG A 32 -8.34 -5.49 5.98
CA ARG A 32 -8.36 -6.91 5.65
C ARG A 32 -8.92 -7.05 4.26
N ARG A 33 -8.15 -7.63 3.35
CA ARG A 33 -8.55 -7.76 1.94
C ARG A 33 -8.03 -9.04 1.31
N PRO A 34 -8.65 -9.47 0.18
CA PRO A 34 -8.21 -10.66 -0.52
C PRO A 34 -6.80 -10.55 -1.08
N GLU A 35 -6.07 -11.66 -1.00
CA GLU A 35 -4.78 -11.85 -1.67
C GLU A 35 -4.73 -13.26 -2.25
N PRO A 36 -5.07 -13.42 -3.53
CA PRO A 36 -5.15 -14.77 -4.15
C PRO A 36 -3.85 -15.55 -4.12
N GLN A 37 -2.71 -14.88 -4.02
CA GLN A 37 -1.40 -15.53 -4.00
C GLN A 37 -1.01 -16.04 -2.61
N ALA A 38 -1.74 -15.68 -1.56
CA ALA A 38 -1.45 -16.08 -0.18
C ALA A 38 -2.01 -17.48 0.11
N ILE A 39 -1.38 -18.50 -0.47
CA ILE A 39 -1.82 -19.89 -0.36
C ILE A 39 -1.38 -20.58 0.94
N TRP A 40 -0.56 -19.90 1.72
CA TRP A 40 -0.09 -20.40 3.02
C TRP A 40 -1.10 -20.10 4.12
N ARG A 41 -0.85 -20.66 5.32
CA ARG A 41 -1.68 -20.36 6.48
C ARG A 41 -1.25 -19.05 7.10
N ARG A 42 -2.23 -18.29 7.60
CA ARG A 42 -1.94 -17.06 8.36
C ARG A 42 -1.30 -17.41 9.70
N SER A 43 -0.52 -16.49 10.26
CA SER A 43 0.17 -16.69 11.52
C SER A 43 -0.71 -16.38 12.73
N LEU A 44 -1.64 -15.43 12.59
CA LEU A 44 -2.52 -15.01 13.67
C LEU A 44 -3.89 -15.70 13.54
N PRO A 45 -4.56 -15.98 14.68
CA PRO A 45 -5.90 -16.57 14.65
C PRO A 45 -6.95 -15.58 14.15
N GLU A 46 -8.08 -16.09 13.69
CA GLU A 46 -9.19 -15.28 13.15
C GLU A 46 -9.67 -14.21 14.14
N GLY A 47 -9.69 -14.53 15.43
CA GLY A 47 -10.09 -13.55 16.46
C GLY A 47 -9.20 -12.32 16.50
N GLU A 48 -7.89 -12.49 16.29
CA GLU A 48 -6.96 -11.36 16.22
C GLU A 48 -7.17 -10.53 14.95
N TRP A 49 -7.41 -11.18 13.82
CA TRP A 49 -7.71 -10.48 12.58
C TRP A 49 -8.97 -9.62 12.73
N ARG A 50 -10.02 -10.17 13.34
CA ARG A 50 -11.26 -9.42 13.58
C ARG A 50 -11.06 -8.25 14.54
N ARG A 51 -10.27 -8.46 15.57
CA ARG A 51 -9.97 -7.42 16.57
C ARG A 51 -9.20 -6.26 15.95
N MET A 52 -8.23 -6.56 15.10
CA MET A 52 -7.33 -5.56 14.53
C MET A 52 -7.92 -4.83 13.33
N ALA A 53 -8.73 -5.49 12.52
CA ALA A 53 -9.23 -4.91 11.27
C ALA A 53 -10.23 -3.78 11.51
N ASP A 54 -9.92 -2.61 10.98
CA ASP A 54 -10.84 -1.47 10.96
C ASP A 54 -11.76 -1.52 9.75
N ALA A 55 -11.31 -2.12 8.66
CA ALA A 55 -12.11 -2.32 7.46
C ALA A 55 -11.81 -3.69 6.86
N ALA A 56 -12.85 -4.33 6.33
CA ALA A 56 -12.73 -5.62 5.66
C ALA A 56 -13.41 -5.57 4.31
N PHE A 57 -12.73 -6.06 3.29
CA PHE A 57 -13.28 -6.12 1.95
C PHE A 57 -14.01 -7.44 1.73
N LEU A 58 -15.27 -7.34 1.32
CA LEU A 58 -16.10 -8.48 0.94
C LEU A 58 -16.23 -8.52 -0.58
N ARG A 59 -15.64 -9.54 -1.17
CA ARG A 59 -15.66 -9.67 -2.62
C ARG A 59 -17.05 -10.01 -3.12
N ASP A 60 -17.42 -9.37 -4.27
CA ASP A 60 -18.63 -9.73 -4.99
C ASP A 60 -18.42 -11.12 -5.64
N VAL A 61 -19.40 -12.01 -5.52
CA VAL A 61 -19.33 -13.35 -6.10
C VAL A 61 -19.19 -13.34 -7.63
N ARG A 62 -19.53 -12.24 -8.28
CA ARG A 62 -19.50 -12.08 -9.74
C ARG A 62 -18.19 -11.48 -10.27
N SER A 63 -17.29 -11.04 -9.39
CA SER A 63 -16.08 -10.33 -9.80
C SER A 63 -14.94 -10.61 -8.85
N ASP A 64 -13.73 -10.78 -9.39
CA ASP A 64 -12.53 -10.93 -8.57
C ASP A 64 -12.03 -9.60 -8.00
N GLU A 65 -12.43 -8.47 -8.60
CA GLU A 65 -11.92 -7.15 -8.25
C GLU A 65 -12.91 -6.29 -7.47
N ARG A 66 -14.20 -6.51 -7.67
CA ARG A 66 -15.25 -5.69 -7.06
C ARG A 66 -15.82 -6.32 -5.81
N GLY A 67 -16.28 -5.46 -4.92
CA GLY A 67 -16.92 -5.86 -3.68
C GLY A 67 -17.29 -4.65 -2.85
N GLU A 68 -17.39 -4.87 -1.56
CA GLU A 68 -17.80 -3.84 -0.61
C GLU A 68 -16.85 -3.84 0.58
N TRP A 69 -16.44 -2.64 0.98
CA TRP A 69 -15.69 -2.44 2.22
C TRP A 69 -16.66 -2.26 3.38
N ARG A 70 -16.51 -3.09 4.41
CA ARG A 70 -17.21 -2.89 5.69
C ARG A 70 -16.28 -2.20 6.66
N LEU A 71 -16.69 -1.03 7.11
CA LEU A 71 -15.89 -0.18 7.98
C LEU A 71 -16.39 -0.27 9.41
N ARG A 72 -15.44 -0.30 10.36
CA ARG A 72 -15.76 -0.17 11.78
C ARG A 72 -16.34 1.22 12.04
N PRO A 73 -17.29 1.37 12.98
CA PRO A 73 -17.84 2.68 13.32
C PRO A 73 -16.75 3.68 13.66
N GLY A 74 -16.82 4.87 13.07
CA GLY A 74 -15.83 5.93 13.27
C GLY A 74 -14.66 5.92 12.31
N MET A 75 -14.52 4.88 11.50
CA MET A 75 -13.47 4.87 10.46
C MET A 75 -13.89 5.68 9.24
N PRO A 76 -13.07 6.65 8.80
CA PRO A 76 -13.38 7.39 7.58
C PRO A 76 -13.09 6.52 6.35
N PRO A 77 -13.84 6.73 5.23
CA PRO A 77 -13.58 6.00 3.99
C PRO A 77 -12.33 6.49 3.24
N ARG A 78 -11.76 7.61 3.66
CA ARG A 78 -10.56 8.20 3.07
C ARG A 78 -9.67 8.75 4.16
N TRP A 79 -8.37 8.55 3.99
CA TRP A 79 -7.36 9.10 4.91
C TRP A 79 -6.04 9.29 4.18
N THR A 80 -5.08 9.91 4.84
CA THR A 80 -3.77 10.20 4.26
C THR A 80 -2.70 9.40 4.97
N VAL A 81 -1.74 8.88 4.20
CA VAL A 81 -0.52 8.28 4.72
C VAL A 81 0.69 9.04 4.19
N ALA A 82 1.80 8.95 4.91
CA ALA A 82 3.04 9.63 4.55
C ALA A 82 4.14 8.62 4.27
N TYR A 83 4.98 8.94 3.31
CA TYR A 83 6.20 8.21 3.02
C TYR A 83 7.35 9.20 2.94
N GLU A 84 8.43 8.90 3.66
CA GLU A 84 9.61 9.75 3.66
C GLU A 84 10.84 8.93 3.23
N TYR A 85 11.65 9.55 2.39
CA TYR A 85 12.92 8.99 1.94
C TYR A 85 13.89 10.13 1.68
N LYS A 86 14.95 10.22 2.49
CA LYS A 86 15.89 11.33 2.46
C LYS A 86 15.13 12.66 2.59
N ASP A 87 15.26 13.58 1.63
CA ASP A 87 14.53 14.84 1.62
C ASP A 87 13.16 14.75 0.95
N MET A 88 12.81 13.58 0.40
CA MET A 88 11.53 13.36 -0.23
C MET A 88 10.46 13.08 0.83
N ALA A 89 9.37 13.83 0.77
CA ALA A 89 8.20 13.61 1.61
C ALA A 89 6.96 13.51 0.72
N LEU A 90 6.28 12.36 0.77
CA LEU A 90 5.07 12.11 0.01
C LEU A 90 3.89 11.97 0.95
N ARG A 91 2.79 12.62 0.61
CA ARG A 91 1.50 12.40 1.26
C ARG A 91 0.55 11.81 0.24
N MET A 92 -0.01 10.67 0.58
CA MET A 92 -0.88 9.92 -0.33
C MET A 92 -2.26 9.77 0.29
N ARG A 93 -3.28 10.11 -0.48
CA ARG A 93 -4.66 9.93 -0.03
C ARG A 93 -5.12 8.53 -0.43
N LEU A 94 -5.56 7.77 0.55
CA LEU A 94 -6.13 6.46 0.35
C LEU A 94 -7.64 6.55 0.38
N GLY A 95 -8.31 5.67 -0.36
CA GLY A 95 -9.77 5.62 -0.39
C GLY A 95 -10.29 4.21 -0.54
N LEU A 96 -11.33 3.90 0.21
CA LEU A 96 -12.03 2.63 0.11
C LEU A 96 -13.18 2.80 -0.86
N THR A 97 -13.12 2.06 -1.96
CA THR A 97 -14.11 2.11 -3.04
C THR A 97 -14.72 0.73 -3.24
N SER A 98 -15.40 0.51 -4.35
CA SER A 98 -15.94 -0.81 -4.69
C SER A 98 -14.85 -1.80 -5.14
N PHE A 99 -13.57 -1.41 -5.08
CA PHE A 99 -12.45 -2.26 -5.44
C PHE A 99 -11.62 -2.61 -4.21
N LYS A 100 -10.90 -3.74 -4.26
CA LYS A 100 -10.06 -4.22 -3.15
C LYS A 100 -8.81 -3.37 -2.92
N HIS A 101 -8.43 -2.55 -3.87
CA HIS A 101 -7.25 -1.69 -3.75
C HIS A 101 -7.55 -0.44 -2.94
N VAL A 102 -6.60 -0.02 -2.11
CA VAL A 102 -6.76 1.15 -1.23
C VAL A 102 -6.17 2.43 -1.83
N GLY A 103 -5.49 2.34 -2.96
CA GLY A 103 -4.96 3.49 -3.68
C GLY A 103 -3.45 3.55 -3.77
N ILE A 104 -2.72 2.73 -3.04
CA ILE A 104 -1.26 2.62 -3.15
C ILE A 104 -0.83 1.17 -3.19
N PHE A 105 0.35 0.97 -3.76
CA PHE A 105 1.05 -0.32 -3.79
C PHE A 105 2.38 -0.12 -3.06
N PRO A 106 2.46 -0.47 -1.77
CA PRO A 106 3.65 -0.19 -0.94
C PRO A 106 4.94 -0.79 -1.47
N GLU A 107 4.86 -1.89 -2.21
CA GLU A 107 6.00 -2.52 -2.84
C GLU A 107 6.67 -1.62 -3.89
N GLN A 108 5.99 -0.58 -4.35
CA GLN A 108 6.53 0.40 -5.29
C GLN A 108 7.46 1.43 -4.62
N ALA A 109 7.57 1.41 -3.30
CA ALA A 109 8.43 2.38 -2.59
C ALA A 109 9.89 2.30 -3.06
N ALA A 110 10.38 1.11 -3.41
CA ALA A 110 11.73 0.96 -3.99
C ALA A 110 11.87 1.76 -5.28
N ASN A 111 10.84 1.78 -6.13
CA ASN A 111 10.83 2.54 -7.36
C ASN A 111 10.76 4.04 -7.10
N TRP A 112 10.01 4.48 -6.08
CA TRP A 112 9.96 5.89 -5.69
C TRP A 112 11.34 6.37 -5.25
N ASN A 113 12.05 5.56 -4.46
CA ASN A 113 13.40 5.86 -4.01
C ASN A 113 14.37 5.94 -5.21
N PHE A 114 14.26 5.01 -6.14
CA PHE A 114 15.08 4.99 -7.35
C PHE A 114 14.86 6.27 -8.17
N ILE A 115 13.61 6.66 -8.39
CA ILE A 115 13.27 7.89 -9.13
C ILE A 115 13.84 9.10 -8.41
N TYR A 116 13.67 9.19 -7.09
CA TYR A 116 14.19 10.31 -6.31
C TYR A 116 15.71 10.42 -6.42
N ASP A 117 16.44 9.31 -6.23
CA ASP A 117 17.90 9.30 -6.29
C ASP A 117 18.40 9.74 -7.66
N ASN A 118 17.76 9.29 -8.73
CA ASN A 118 18.15 9.67 -10.08
C ASN A 118 17.83 11.14 -10.37
N CYS A 119 16.71 11.65 -9.94
CA CYS A 119 16.37 13.06 -10.08
C CYS A 119 17.35 13.96 -9.31
N ARG A 120 17.73 13.57 -8.10
CA ARG A 120 18.72 14.33 -7.29
C ARG A 120 20.09 14.37 -7.95
N ALA A 121 20.53 13.23 -8.49
CA ALA A 121 21.81 13.16 -9.18
C ALA A 121 21.81 14.07 -10.41
N LEU A 122 20.73 14.12 -11.16
CA LEU A 122 20.59 14.96 -12.34
C LEU A 122 20.56 16.44 -12.00
N VAL A 123 19.85 16.81 -10.94
CA VAL A 123 19.81 18.21 -10.46
C VAL A 123 21.20 18.64 -10.01
N SER A 124 21.91 17.79 -9.28
CA SER A 124 23.30 18.08 -8.84
C SER A 124 24.25 18.19 -10.02
N GLY A 125 24.00 17.42 -11.11
CA GLY A 125 24.78 17.50 -12.34
C GLY A 125 24.41 18.65 -13.27
N GLY A 126 23.33 19.39 -12.96
CA GLY A 126 22.88 20.53 -13.76
C GLY A 126 22.20 20.16 -15.07
N THR A 127 21.84 18.89 -15.27
CA THR A 127 21.22 18.44 -16.53
C THR A 127 19.98 17.61 -16.25
N PHE A 128 18.86 17.98 -16.88
CA PHE A 128 17.64 17.19 -16.85
C PHE A 128 17.43 16.51 -18.20
N PRO A 129 17.23 15.17 -18.22
CA PRO A 129 16.74 14.50 -19.43
C PRO A 129 15.34 14.99 -19.79
N ALA A 130 15.04 15.04 -21.09
CA ALA A 130 13.77 15.56 -21.57
C ALA A 130 12.54 14.72 -21.14
N ASP A 131 12.75 13.47 -20.78
CA ASP A 131 11.69 12.52 -20.42
C ASP A 131 11.42 12.41 -18.93
N ILE A 132 12.14 13.15 -18.09
CA ILE A 132 11.97 13.10 -16.64
C ILE A 132 10.57 13.54 -16.19
N SER A 133 9.97 14.48 -16.92
CA SER A 133 8.62 14.95 -16.62
C SER A 133 7.57 13.83 -16.78
N GLY A 134 7.80 12.91 -17.72
CA GLY A 134 6.93 11.75 -17.90
C GLY A 134 7.02 10.76 -16.73
N ALA A 135 8.22 10.56 -16.19
CA ALA A 135 8.43 9.69 -15.03
C ALA A 135 7.81 10.29 -13.77
N ALA A 136 7.84 11.61 -13.61
CA ALA A 136 7.27 12.29 -12.44
C ALA A 136 5.74 12.33 -12.48
N ALA A 137 5.12 12.20 -13.63
CA ALA A 137 3.67 12.23 -13.80
C ALA A 137 3.01 10.86 -13.62
N ALA A 138 3.79 9.81 -13.58
CA ALA A 138 3.29 8.44 -13.38
C ALA A 138 3.04 8.10 -11.86
#